data_c88b99cc138f41e3c20f6e453e0dd19a
#
_entry.id   c88b99cc138f41e3c20f6e453e0dd19a
#
_cell.length_a   1.000
_cell.length_b   1.000
_cell.length_c   1.000
_cell.angle_alpha   90.00
_cell.angle_beta   90.00
_cell.angle_gamma   90.00
#
_symmetry.space_group_name_H-M   'P 1'
#
loop_
_entity.id
_entity.type
_entity.pdbx_description
1 polymer ?
#
loop_
_entity_poly.entity_id
_entity_poly.type
_entity_poly.pdbx_seq_one_letter_code
_entity_poly.pdbx_strand_id
1 'polypeptide(L)'
;VNYDTIIEIYQYLETHLQVKDIAERYYIEFSDEEYSRAPFFILQSPGNSQSAFLKDKGTDYKNEIYCENCGLIKQHQQSPLVIDTSKIKSRYLVNVGAHWVVSEKMAALMKNWGLRGYELKEVLHKGPEKGKQPAYQIVPTATFPKWSQEMNPYYFYTEKDRICKSCG
;
A
#
# COMPACT_ATOMS: atom_id res chain seq x y z
N VAL A 1 8.33 24.72 8.43
CA VAL A 1 7.21 25.38 9.15
C VAL A 1 6.76 24.43 10.24
N ASN A 2 6.68 24.91 11.48
CA ASN A 2 6.25 24.09 12.60
C ASN A 2 4.73 23.78 12.46
N TYR A 3 4.31 22.56 12.83
CA TYR A 3 2.92 22.13 12.79
C TYR A 3 2.00 23.05 13.61
N ASP A 4 2.47 23.53 14.78
CA ASP A 4 1.71 24.46 15.62
C ASP A 4 1.43 25.79 14.90
N THR A 5 2.40 26.32 14.15
CA THR A 5 2.23 27.54 13.35
C THR A 5 1.17 27.35 12.25
N ILE A 6 1.07 26.16 11.70
CA ILE A 6 0.06 25.83 10.69
C ILE A 6 -1.34 25.86 11.33
N ILE A 7 -1.49 25.24 12.51
CA ILE A 7 -2.76 25.26 13.25
C ILE A 7 -3.17 26.70 13.62
N GLU A 8 -2.24 27.53 14.06
CA GLU A 8 -2.51 28.94 14.37
C GLU A 8 -3.01 29.72 13.14
N ILE A 9 -2.37 29.51 11.99
CA ILE A 9 -2.81 30.11 10.72
C ILE A 9 -4.24 29.66 10.38
N TYR A 10 -4.56 28.39 10.55
CA TYR A 10 -5.91 27.87 10.29
C TYR A 10 -6.95 28.51 11.18
N GLN A 11 -6.69 28.51 12.48
CA GLN A 11 -7.59 29.12 13.44
C GLN A 11 -7.82 30.60 13.13
N TYR A 12 -6.77 31.30 12.70
CA TYR A 12 -6.88 32.69 12.28
C TYR A 12 -7.76 32.86 11.03
N LEU A 13 -7.54 32.04 10.00
CA LEU A 13 -8.29 32.11 8.74
C LEU A 13 -9.78 31.78 8.96
N GLU A 14 -10.06 30.76 9.76
CA GLU A 14 -11.45 30.38 10.07
C GLU A 14 -12.15 31.44 10.94
N THR A 15 -11.47 31.94 11.95
CA THR A 15 -12.08 32.86 12.95
C THR A 15 -12.24 34.27 12.42
N HIS A 16 -11.25 34.78 11.67
CA HIS A 16 -11.20 36.18 11.29
C HIS A 16 -11.60 36.44 9.82
N LEU A 17 -11.32 35.49 8.95
CA LEU A 17 -11.62 35.62 7.53
C LEU A 17 -12.81 34.77 7.07
N GLN A 18 -13.39 33.98 7.98
CA GLN A 18 -14.53 33.07 7.71
C GLN A 18 -14.30 32.17 6.50
N VAL A 19 -13.03 31.83 6.23
CA VAL A 19 -12.67 30.92 5.14
C VAL A 19 -13.00 29.51 5.61
N LYS A 20 -14.00 28.92 4.97
CA LYS A 20 -14.38 27.50 5.15
C LYS A 20 -13.82 26.71 3.97
N ASP A 21 -13.44 25.46 4.21
CA ASP A 21 -12.95 24.55 3.17
C ASP A 21 -11.62 24.98 2.53
N ILE A 22 -10.60 25.18 3.35
CA ILE A 22 -9.24 25.36 2.85
C ILE A 22 -8.69 24.00 2.39
N ALA A 23 -8.59 23.82 1.07
CA ALA A 23 -7.96 22.63 0.52
C ALA A 23 -6.43 22.76 0.63
N GLU A 24 -5.84 21.92 1.46
CA GLU A 24 -4.40 21.94 1.68
C GLU A 24 -3.70 20.73 1.14
N ARG A 25 -2.50 20.97 0.68
CA ARG A 25 -1.55 19.92 0.38
C ARG A 25 -0.25 20.23 1.09
N TYR A 26 0.10 19.40 2.06
CA TYR A 26 1.41 19.44 2.69
C TYR A 26 2.37 18.55 1.93
N TYR A 27 3.55 19.07 1.71
CA TYR A 27 4.69 18.28 1.26
C TYR A 27 5.68 18.28 2.42
N ILE A 28 5.94 17.12 2.97
CA ILE A 28 7.02 16.95 3.93
C ILE A 28 8.23 16.51 3.12
N GLU A 29 9.25 17.38 3.09
CA GLU A 29 10.55 17.03 2.52
C GLU A 29 11.45 16.57 3.66
N PHE A 30 11.98 15.38 3.50
CA PHE A 30 12.97 14.81 4.41
C PHE A 30 14.36 14.99 3.79
N SER A 31 15.35 15.28 4.62
CA SER A 31 16.75 15.30 4.20
C SER A 31 17.25 13.88 3.91
N ASP A 32 18.33 13.75 3.15
CA ASP A 32 18.97 12.46 2.88
C ASP A 32 19.40 11.75 4.19
N GLU A 33 19.76 12.54 5.22
CA GLU A 33 20.11 12.02 6.53
C GLU A 33 18.90 11.40 7.25
N GLU A 34 17.74 12.05 7.19
CA GLU A 34 16.50 11.52 7.77
C GLU A 34 16.07 10.25 7.03
N TYR A 35 16.15 10.24 5.69
CA TYR A 35 15.90 9.03 4.90
C TYR A 35 16.83 7.88 5.30
N SER A 36 18.12 8.14 5.49
CA SER A 36 19.09 7.11 5.84
C SER A 36 18.87 6.51 7.23
N ARG A 37 18.26 7.27 8.13
CA ARG A 37 17.93 6.85 9.51
C ARG A 37 16.54 6.27 9.67
N ALA A 38 15.69 6.33 8.64
CA ALA A 38 14.34 5.80 8.71
C ALA A 38 14.36 4.29 9.00
N PRO A 39 13.69 3.82 10.06
CA PRO A 39 13.70 2.41 10.42
C PRO A 39 12.91 1.54 9.43
N PHE A 40 12.03 2.14 8.66
CA PHE A 40 11.22 1.49 7.63
C PHE A 40 10.67 2.50 6.63
N PHE A 41 10.25 2.00 5.47
CA PHE A 41 9.59 2.77 4.42
C PHE A 41 8.26 2.13 4.06
N ILE A 42 7.29 2.97 3.73
CA ILE A 42 6.01 2.50 3.19
C ILE A 42 6.13 2.47 1.66
N LEU A 43 5.90 1.30 1.08
CA LEU A 43 5.83 1.14 -0.36
C LEU A 43 4.47 1.62 -0.86
N GLN A 44 4.47 2.68 -1.64
CA GLN A 44 3.26 3.23 -2.25
C GLN A 44 3.38 3.24 -3.77
N SER A 45 2.27 2.90 -4.44
CA SER A 45 2.16 3.17 -5.87
C SER A 45 1.85 4.65 -6.07
N PRO A 46 2.50 5.34 -7.01
CA PRO A 46 2.14 6.72 -7.35
C PRO A 46 0.66 6.75 -7.77
N GLY A 47 -0.17 7.46 -6.97
CA GLY A 47 -1.63 7.39 -6.97
C GLY A 47 -2.36 7.90 -8.22
N ASN A 48 -1.67 8.30 -9.29
CA ASN A 48 -2.27 9.00 -10.42
C ASN A 48 -2.36 8.19 -11.73
N SER A 49 -2.06 6.92 -11.73
CA SER A 49 -2.19 6.16 -12.97
C SER A 49 -3.31 5.14 -12.87
N GLN A 50 -4.42 5.39 -13.53
CA GLN A 50 -5.46 4.38 -13.87
C GLN A 50 -4.86 3.08 -14.44
N SER A 51 -3.60 3.13 -14.77
CA SER A 51 -2.81 2.07 -15.38
C SER A 51 -2.02 1.21 -14.39
N ALA A 52 -2.03 1.49 -13.09
CA ALA A 52 -1.29 0.74 -12.09
C ALA A 52 -2.06 -0.46 -11.53
N PHE A 53 -3.36 -0.58 -11.83
CA PHE A 53 -4.17 -1.70 -11.39
C PHE A 53 -4.30 -2.73 -12.50
N LEU A 54 -3.72 -3.90 -12.28
CA LEU A 54 -3.93 -5.06 -13.15
C LEU A 54 -5.01 -5.96 -12.55
N LYS A 55 -5.67 -6.71 -13.45
CA LYS A 55 -6.67 -7.71 -13.05
C LYS A 55 -6.01 -9.05 -12.83
N ASP A 56 -6.42 -9.74 -11.78
CA ASP A 56 -6.17 -11.16 -11.60
C ASP A 56 -6.83 -11.95 -12.74
N LYS A 57 -6.15 -12.96 -13.23
CA LYS A 57 -6.54 -13.76 -14.41
C LYS A 57 -6.86 -15.22 -14.08
N GLY A 58 -7.07 -15.53 -12.81
CA GLY A 58 -7.47 -16.86 -12.37
C GLY A 58 -6.52 -17.49 -11.35
N THR A 59 -6.01 -16.68 -10.43
CA THR A 59 -5.37 -17.18 -9.21
C THR A 59 -6.40 -17.90 -8.35
N ASP A 60 -6.04 -19.03 -7.80
CA ASP A 60 -6.91 -19.78 -6.90
C ASP A 60 -6.81 -19.25 -5.48
N TYR A 61 -7.96 -19.03 -4.85
CA TYR A 61 -8.06 -18.57 -3.46
C TYR A 61 -9.01 -19.47 -2.68
N LYS A 62 -8.64 -19.72 -1.43
CA LYS A 62 -9.50 -20.34 -0.42
C LYS A 62 -9.96 -19.27 0.56
N ASN A 63 -11.26 -19.16 0.76
CA ASN A 63 -11.86 -18.32 1.76
C ASN A 63 -11.99 -19.07 3.08
N GLU A 64 -11.62 -18.40 4.17
CA GLU A 64 -11.77 -18.91 5.53
C GLU A 64 -12.45 -17.84 6.39
N ILE A 65 -13.44 -18.26 7.18
CA ILE A 65 -14.07 -17.35 8.14
C ILE A 65 -13.06 -17.11 9.27
N TYR A 66 -12.54 -15.90 9.32
CA TYR A 66 -11.55 -15.50 10.32
C TYR A 66 -12.20 -15.09 11.65
N CYS A 67 -13.38 -14.51 11.57
CA CYS A 67 -14.12 -14.09 12.75
C CYS A 67 -15.60 -14.43 12.59
N GLU A 68 -16.08 -15.34 13.41
CA GLU A 68 -17.48 -15.77 13.38
C GLU A 68 -18.44 -14.65 13.82
N ASN A 69 -17.99 -13.73 14.70
CA ASN A 69 -18.85 -12.66 15.23
C ASN A 69 -19.19 -11.58 14.21
N CYS A 70 -18.27 -11.23 13.31
CA CYS A 70 -18.51 -10.20 12.29
C CYS A 70 -18.49 -10.75 10.86
N GLY A 71 -18.27 -12.03 10.68
CA GLY A 71 -18.21 -12.66 9.36
C GLY A 71 -16.98 -12.27 8.54
N LEU A 72 -15.93 -11.72 9.16
CA LEU A 72 -14.70 -11.39 8.46
C LEU A 72 -14.09 -12.63 7.83
N ILE A 73 -13.87 -12.54 6.52
CA ILE A 73 -13.29 -13.62 5.72
C ILE A 73 -11.82 -13.27 5.43
N LYS A 74 -10.94 -14.22 5.67
CA LYS A 74 -9.56 -14.19 5.14
C LYS A 74 -9.50 -14.99 3.86
N GLN A 75 -8.81 -14.43 2.89
CA GLN A 75 -8.56 -15.05 1.61
C GLN A 75 -7.12 -15.56 1.56
N HIS A 76 -6.95 -16.86 1.36
CA HIS A 76 -5.65 -17.51 1.28
C HIS A 76 -5.36 -17.89 -0.17
N GLN A 77 -4.29 -17.35 -0.71
CA GLN A 77 -3.83 -17.68 -2.06
C GLN A 77 -3.31 -19.12 -2.08
N GLN A 78 -3.84 -19.94 -2.99
CA GLN A 78 -3.52 -21.36 -3.13
C GLN A 78 -2.62 -21.66 -4.32
N SER A 79 -2.60 -20.78 -5.34
CA SER A 79 -1.75 -20.90 -6.52
C SER A 79 -0.89 -19.65 -6.72
N PRO A 80 0.15 -19.71 -7.56
CA PRO A 80 0.85 -18.51 -7.97
C PRO A 80 -0.09 -17.45 -8.54
N LEU A 81 0.22 -16.17 -8.33
CA LEU A 81 -0.56 -15.07 -8.88
C LEU A 81 -0.55 -15.11 -10.42
N VAL A 82 -1.71 -15.00 -11.04
CA VAL A 82 -1.89 -15.09 -12.50
C VAL A 82 -2.32 -13.74 -13.05
N ILE A 83 -1.48 -13.12 -13.88
CA ILE A 83 -1.78 -11.81 -14.49
C ILE A 83 -1.29 -11.74 -15.94
N ASP A 84 -1.71 -10.69 -16.63
CA ASP A 84 -1.14 -10.32 -17.92
C ASP A 84 0.11 -9.44 -17.72
N THR A 85 1.28 -10.07 -17.65
CA THR A 85 2.54 -9.37 -17.39
C THR A 85 2.97 -8.44 -18.54
N SER A 86 2.38 -8.57 -19.73
CA SER A 86 2.64 -7.65 -20.85
C SER A 86 2.16 -6.22 -20.54
N LYS A 87 1.23 -6.09 -19.61
CA LYS A 87 0.67 -4.79 -19.18
C LYS A 87 1.52 -4.07 -18.14
N ILE A 88 2.50 -4.73 -17.57
CA ILE A 88 3.45 -4.09 -16.64
C ILE A 88 4.27 -3.03 -17.39
N LYS A 89 4.69 -3.31 -18.61
CA LYS A 89 5.47 -2.40 -19.47
C LYS A 89 6.75 -1.91 -18.75
N SER A 90 6.95 -0.61 -18.71
CA SER A 90 8.10 0.03 -18.06
C SER A 90 7.92 0.32 -16.55
N ARG A 91 6.83 -0.15 -15.96
CA ARG A 91 6.58 0.13 -14.56
C ARG A 91 7.44 -0.73 -13.65
N TYR A 92 7.84 -0.14 -12.54
CA TYR A 92 8.56 -0.85 -11.50
C TYR A 92 7.64 -1.64 -10.58
N LEU A 93 6.46 -1.08 -10.30
CA LEU A 93 5.49 -1.59 -9.34
C LEU A 93 4.07 -1.43 -9.90
N VAL A 94 3.25 -2.47 -9.73
CA VAL A 94 1.83 -2.47 -10.07
C VAL A 94 1.01 -3.12 -8.97
N ASN A 95 -0.25 -2.75 -8.89
CA ASN A 95 -1.19 -3.33 -7.93
C ASN A 95 -2.13 -4.31 -8.64
N VAL A 96 -2.40 -5.45 -8.00
CA VAL A 96 -3.32 -6.50 -8.47
C VAL A 96 -4.25 -6.87 -7.31
N GLY A 97 -5.35 -6.16 -7.17
CA GLY A 97 -6.22 -6.29 -6.01
C GLY A 97 -5.45 -5.97 -4.71
N ALA A 98 -5.32 -6.94 -3.83
CA ALA A 98 -4.58 -6.82 -2.58
C ALA A 98 -3.06 -7.12 -2.73
N HIS A 99 -2.60 -7.47 -3.93
CA HIS A 99 -1.22 -7.90 -4.15
C HIS A 99 -0.38 -6.83 -4.82
N TRP A 100 0.87 -6.74 -4.42
CA TRP A 100 1.89 -5.93 -5.06
C TRP A 100 2.76 -6.79 -5.98
N VAL A 101 2.96 -6.33 -7.20
CA VAL A 101 3.79 -7.01 -8.20
C VAL A 101 4.86 -6.06 -8.70
N VAL A 102 6.09 -6.53 -8.73
CA VAL A 102 7.25 -5.80 -9.22
C VAL A 102 7.79 -6.40 -10.50
N SER A 103 8.34 -5.54 -11.35
CA SER A 103 9.10 -5.97 -12.51
C SER A 103 10.45 -6.59 -12.11
N GLU A 104 11.06 -7.35 -12.98
CA GLU A 104 12.40 -7.91 -12.79
C GLU A 104 13.43 -6.83 -12.40
N LYS A 105 13.37 -5.67 -13.05
CA LYS A 105 14.25 -4.54 -12.73
C LYS A 105 14.08 -4.05 -11.31
N MET A 106 12.85 -3.93 -10.81
CA MET A 106 12.59 -3.53 -9.44
C MET A 106 13.02 -4.61 -8.45
N ALA A 107 12.77 -5.88 -8.77
CA ALA A 107 13.21 -7.00 -7.95
C ALA A 107 14.74 -7.01 -7.77
N ALA A 108 15.48 -6.71 -8.83
CA ALA A 108 16.95 -6.57 -8.77
C ALA A 108 17.37 -5.39 -7.88
N LEU A 109 16.71 -4.23 -8.02
CA LEU A 109 16.99 -3.07 -7.17
C LEU A 109 16.72 -3.36 -5.70
N MET A 110 15.59 -3.99 -5.37
CA MET A 110 15.25 -4.37 -3.99
C MET A 110 16.30 -5.27 -3.35
N LYS A 111 16.83 -6.23 -4.11
CA LYS A 111 17.94 -7.10 -3.66
C LYS A 111 19.23 -6.30 -3.45
N ASN A 112 19.60 -5.45 -4.41
CA ASN A 112 20.82 -4.64 -4.34
C ASN A 112 20.80 -3.65 -3.16
N TRP A 113 19.63 -3.12 -2.80
CA TRP A 113 19.46 -2.24 -1.65
C TRP A 113 19.39 -2.99 -0.32
N GLY A 114 19.44 -4.32 -0.35
CA GLY A 114 19.39 -5.14 0.85
C GLY A 114 18.07 -5.06 1.62
N LEU A 115 16.97 -4.75 0.95
CA LEU A 115 15.64 -4.71 1.57
C LEU A 115 15.28 -6.08 2.16
N ARG A 116 14.58 -6.07 3.29
CA ARG A 116 14.21 -7.28 4.04
C ARG A 116 12.71 -7.26 4.37
N GLY A 117 12.19 -8.38 4.90
CA GLY A 117 10.80 -8.48 5.34
C GLY A 117 9.84 -8.89 4.23
N TYR A 118 10.34 -9.42 3.12
CA TYR A 118 9.53 -9.90 2.00
C TYR A 118 10.16 -11.11 1.32
N GLU A 119 9.33 -11.84 0.60
CA GLU A 119 9.70 -12.83 -0.41
C GLU A 119 9.21 -12.37 -1.77
N LEU A 120 9.93 -12.74 -2.82
CA LEU A 120 9.51 -12.54 -4.21
C LEU A 120 9.06 -13.90 -4.78
N LYS A 121 7.77 -14.00 -5.13
CA LYS A 121 7.20 -15.18 -5.78
C LYS A 121 6.94 -14.88 -7.24
N GLU A 122 7.37 -15.78 -8.13
CA GLU A 122 7.15 -15.63 -9.56
C GLU A 122 5.65 -15.57 -9.87
N VAL A 123 5.31 -14.69 -10.82
CA VAL A 123 3.94 -14.49 -11.28
C VAL A 123 3.73 -15.24 -12.58
N LEU A 124 2.63 -15.97 -12.71
CA LEU A 124 2.29 -16.65 -13.94
C LEU A 124 1.67 -15.69 -14.95
N HIS A 125 2.18 -15.75 -16.16
CA HIS A 125 1.65 -14.95 -17.27
C HIS A 125 0.42 -15.61 -17.90
N LYS A 126 -0.66 -14.81 -18.04
CA LYS A 126 -1.84 -15.18 -18.82
C LYS A 126 -2.30 -14.00 -19.66
N GLY A 127 -1.82 -13.98 -20.89
CA GLY A 127 -2.09 -12.89 -21.83
C GLY A 127 -1.36 -13.11 -23.15
N PRO A 128 -1.28 -12.07 -24.00
CA PRO A 128 -0.50 -12.13 -25.24
C PRO A 128 0.98 -12.33 -24.95
N GLU A 129 1.63 -13.23 -25.67
CA GLU A 129 3.08 -13.46 -25.55
C GLU A 129 3.91 -12.22 -25.93
N LYS A 130 3.37 -11.38 -26.83
CA LYS A 130 4.01 -10.11 -27.19
C LYS A 130 4.03 -9.17 -25.98
N GLY A 131 5.23 -8.82 -25.52
CA GLY A 131 5.46 -7.95 -24.40
C GLY A 131 5.41 -8.64 -23.03
N LYS A 132 5.29 -9.97 -22.97
CA LYS A 132 5.49 -10.76 -21.76
C LYS A 132 6.84 -10.46 -21.14
N GLN A 133 6.86 -10.29 -19.84
CA GLN A 133 8.07 -10.02 -19.08
C GLN A 133 8.03 -10.70 -17.72
N PRO A 134 9.19 -11.00 -17.11
CA PRO A 134 9.27 -11.52 -15.78
C PRO A 134 8.69 -10.52 -14.77
N ALA A 135 7.96 -11.06 -13.80
CA ALA A 135 7.37 -10.28 -12.72
C ALA A 135 7.25 -11.11 -11.44
N TYR A 136 7.25 -10.43 -10.31
CA TYR A 136 7.28 -11.08 -9.01
C TYR A 136 6.25 -10.44 -8.08
N GLN A 137 5.48 -11.26 -7.41
CA GLN A 137 4.62 -10.85 -6.31
C GLN A 137 5.48 -10.60 -5.07
N ILE A 138 5.28 -9.47 -4.41
CA ILE A 138 5.84 -9.23 -3.08
C ILE A 138 4.94 -9.91 -2.05
N VAL A 139 5.51 -10.83 -1.29
CA VAL A 139 4.84 -11.48 -0.16
C VAL A 139 5.52 -11.02 1.12
N PRO A 140 4.83 -10.26 2.00
CA PRO A 140 5.41 -9.85 3.28
C PRO A 140 5.73 -11.07 4.13
N THR A 141 6.91 -11.10 4.76
CA THR A 141 7.34 -12.14 5.71
C THR A 141 7.36 -11.63 7.15
N ALA A 142 7.14 -10.33 7.34
CA ALA A 142 7.04 -9.69 8.64
C ALA A 142 5.71 -8.97 8.77
N THR A 143 5.15 -8.97 9.98
CA THR A 143 3.92 -8.25 10.32
C THR A 143 4.28 -7.11 11.26
N PHE A 144 3.76 -5.93 11.00
CA PHE A 144 3.87 -4.85 11.97
C PHE A 144 3.10 -5.18 13.25
N PRO A 145 3.59 -4.72 14.41
CA PRO A 145 2.79 -4.77 15.63
C PRO A 145 1.49 -3.99 15.41
N LYS A 146 0.48 -4.30 16.21
CA LYS A 146 -0.76 -3.54 16.20
C LYS A 146 -0.46 -2.06 16.37
N TRP A 147 -1.20 -1.22 15.64
CA TRP A 147 -1.10 0.21 15.77
C TRP A 147 -1.31 0.63 17.23
N SER A 148 -0.52 1.61 17.70
CA SER A 148 -0.72 2.20 19.00
C SER A 148 -2.13 2.81 19.09
N GLN A 149 -2.80 2.64 20.23
CA GLN A 149 -4.11 3.30 20.47
C GLN A 149 -4.00 4.83 20.47
N GLU A 150 -2.79 5.34 20.62
CA GLU A 150 -2.49 6.78 20.60
C GLU A 150 -2.37 7.34 19.17
N MET A 151 -2.31 6.49 18.15
CA MET A 151 -2.32 6.97 16.76
C MET A 151 -3.68 7.59 16.46
N ASN A 152 -3.63 8.85 16.05
CA ASN A 152 -4.79 9.65 15.71
C ASN A 152 -5.68 8.92 14.68
N PRO A 153 -6.93 8.57 15.04
CA PRO A 153 -7.84 7.82 14.19
C PRO A 153 -8.27 8.57 12.91
N TYR A 154 -7.90 9.85 12.75
CA TYR A 154 -8.22 10.64 11.56
C TYR A 154 -7.61 10.09 10.26
N TYR A 155 -6.58 9.26 10.33
CA TYR A 155 -6.01 8.61 9.14
C TYR A 155 -6.75 7.35 8.70
N PHE A 156 -7.59 6.82 9.56
CA PHE A 156 -8.40 5.65 9.25
C PHE A 156 -9.86 6.00 9.55
N TYR A 157 -10.66 6.13 8.52
CA TYR A 157 -12.12 6.26 8.59
C TYR A 157 -12.72 4.97 9.21
N THR A 158 -12.45 4.74 10.46
CA THR A 158 -13.16 3.74 11.23
C THR A 158 -14.11 4.47 12.16
N GLU A 159 -15.35 4.58 11.73
CA GLU A 159 -16.41 4.80 12.70
C GLU A 159 -16.19 3.77 13.82
N LYS A 160 -16.05 4.23 15.05
CA LYS A 160 -15.79 3.37 16.23
C LYS A 160 -16.76 2.19 16.31
N ASP A 161 -17.93 2.33 15.72
CA ASP A 161 -19.01 1.32 15.69
C ASP A 161 -18.77 0.18 14.68
N ARG A 162 -17.76 0.29 13.80
CA ARG A 162 -17.44 -0.77 12.82
C ARG A 162 -16.29 -1.67 13.24
N ILE A 163 -15.66 -1.41 14.39
CA ILE A 163 -14.59 -2.26 14.89
C ILE A 163 -15.20 -3.46 15.60
N CYS A 164 -14.94 -4.64 15.09
CA CYS A 164 -15.40 -5.86 15.74
C CYS A 164 -14.69 -6.04 17.09
N LYS A 165 -15.46 -6.17 18.17
CA LYS A 165 -14.91 -6.35 19.52
C LYS A 165 -14.07 -7.62 19.69
N SER A 166 -14.24 -8.61 18.79
CA SER A 166 -13.56 -9.91 18.88
C SER A 166 -12.27 -9.96 18.08
N CYS A 167 -12.20 -9.28 16.92
CA CYS A 167 -11.02 -9.37 16.04
C CYS A 167 -10.31 -8.03 15.79
N GLY A 168 -10.88 -6.94 16.23
CA GLY A 168 -10.31 -5.60 16.12
C GLY A 168 -10.63 -4.91 14.82
#